data_8321987faed4518bcd259424cbc757fa
#
_entry.id   8321987faed4518bcd259424cbc757fa
#
_cell.length_a   1.000
_cell.length_b   1.000
_cell.length_c   1.000
_cell.angle_alpha   90.00
_cell.angle_beta   90.00
_cell.angle_gamma   90.00
#
_symmetry.space_group_name_H-M   'P 1'
#
loop_
_entity.id
_entity.type
_entity.pdbx_description
1 polymer ?
#
loop_
_entity_poly.entity_id
_entity_poly.type
_entity_poly.pdbx_seq_one_letter_code
_entity_poly.pdbx_strand_id
1 'polypeptide(L)'
;MTPLQEIFDRAVNHALQMGEPCIDKTGCLYRYGENRCMVGAFISDEDYDEKTEGKGLATAHSVQRAVARTLEQEVLSTEQMNFFTDLQCAHDDVAEDFRDEHQMHETPWYDIIRPRLQKVAGKYHLTLNDENPF
;
A
#
# COMPACT_ATOMS: atom_id res chain seq x y z
N MET A 1 2.51 -7.24 18.93
CA MET A 1 2.57 -6.25 17.83
C MET A 1 3.01 -6.96 16.56
N THR A 2 2.33 -6.71 15.44
CA THR A 2 2.60 -7.42 14.19
C THR A 2 3.97 -7.06 13.64
N PRO A 3 4.83 -8.07 13.33
CA PRO A 3 6.15 -7.79 12.76
C PRO A 3 6.09 -7.14 11.39
N LEU A 4 7.05 -6.30 11.07
CA LEU A 4 7.10 -5.63 9.77
C LEU A 4 7.17 -6.60 8.60
N GLN A 5 7.86 -7.74 8.76
CA GLN A 5 7.94 -8.74 7.70
C GLN A 5 6.56 -9.29 7.34
N GLU A 6 5.72 -9.55 8.33
CA GLU A 6 4.35 -10.03 8.09
C GLU A 6 3.50 -8.98 7.38
N ILE A 7 3.62 -7.71 7.80
CA ILE A 7 2.93 -6.61 7.13
C ILE A 7 3.41 -6.50 5.69
N PHE A 8 4.72 -6.58 5.48
CA PHE A 8 5.32 -6.49 4.15
C PHE A 8 4.85 -7.62 3.24
N ASP A 9 4.84 -8.85 3.75
CA ASP A 9 4.37 -10.01 2.97
C ASP A 9 2.92 -9.84 2.53
N ARG A 10 2.06 -9.33 3.41
CA ARG A 10 0.66 -9.06 3.07
C ARG A 10 0.54 -7.96 2.01
N ALA A 11 1.34 -6.91 2.13
CA ALA A 11 1.35 -5.81 1.17
C ALA A 11 1.83 -6.29 -0.21
N VAL A 12 2.87 -7.11 -0.25
CA VAL A 12 3.41 -7.69 -1.49
C VAL A 12 2.36 -8.58 -2.17
N ASN A 13 1.71 -9.45 -1.40
CA ASN A 13 0.64 -10.30 -1.93
C ASN A 13 -0.50 -9.46 -2.51
N HIS A 14 -0.86 -8.38 -1.83
CA HIS A 14 -1.88 -7.47 -2.33
C HIS A 14 -1.46 -6.86 -3.67
N ALA A 15 -0.21 -6.38 -3.77
CA ALA A 15 0.30 -5.80 -5.00
C ALA A 15 0.33 -6.81 -6.16
N LEU A 16 0.67 -8.07 -5.86
CA LEU A 16 0.67 -9.15 -6.85
C LEU A 16 -0.74 -9.46 -7.38
N GLN A 17 -1.74 -9.34 -6.53
CA GLN A 17 -3.12 -9.63 -6.90
C GLN A 17 -3.79 -8.48 -7.64
N MET A 18 -3.32 -7.24 -7.43
CA MET A 18 -3.88 -6.08 -8.11
C MET A 18 -3.27 -5.92 -9.49
N GLY A 19 -4.13 -5.71 -10.50
CA GLY A 19 -3.68 -5.49 -11.86
C GLY A 19 -3.31 -4.04 -12.17
N GLU A 20 -3.62 -3.13 -11.25
CA GLU A 20 -3.43 -1.70 -11.46
C GLU A 20 -3.33 -0.96 -10.13
N PRO A 21 -2.77 0.27 -10.12
CA PRO A 21 -2.72 1.06 -8.89
C PRO A 21 -4.09 1.60 -8.50
N CYS A 22 -4.21 2.04 -7.25
CA CYS A 22 -5.44 2.65 -6.74
C CYS A 22 -5.39 4.15 -6.97
N ILE A 23 -5.84 4.57 -8.14
CA ILE A 23 -5.74 5.95 -8.59
C ILE A 23 -6.95 6.32 -9.45
N ASP A 24 -7.43 7.56 -9.31
CA ASP A 24 -8.45 8.13 -10.20
C ASP A 24 -7.91 9.39 -10.91
N LYS A 25 -8.79 10.18 -11.50
CA LYS A 25 -8.39 11.38 -12.23
C LYS A 25 -7.73 12.44 -11.34
N THR A 26 -8.03 12.42 -10.04
CA THR A 26 -7.55 13.43 -9.10
C THR A 26 -6.27 13.02 -8.36
N GLY A 27 -5.92 11.74 -8.39
CA GLY A 27 -4.71 11.25 -7.75
C GLY A 27 -4.93 9.91 -7.06
N CYS A 28 -3.98 9.56 -6.19
CA CYS A 28 -4.00 8.28 -5.49
C CYS A 28 -5.03 8.29 -4.36
N LEU A 29 -5.71 7.15 -4.19
CA LEU A 29 -6.77 6.96 -3.20
C LEU A 29 -6.46 5.73 -2.35
N TYR A 30 -7.04 5.66 -1.15
CA TYR A 30 -7.03 4.42 -0.35
C TYR A 30 -7.89 3.36 -1.02
N ARG A 31 -9.01 3.77 -1.61
CA ARG A 31 -9.90 2.89 -2.38
C ARG A 31 -10.43 3.58 -3.61
N TYR A 32 -10.50 2.83 -4.69
CA TYR A 32 -11.16 3.26 -5.92
C TYR A 32 -11.76 2.04 -6.59
N GLY A 33 -13.08 1.90 -6.53
CA GLY A 33 -13.75 0.68 -6.98
C GLY A 33 -13.32 -0.49 -6.11
N GLU A 34 -12.80 -1.54 -6.73
CA GLU A 34 -12.27 -2.69 -6.03
C GLU A 34 -10.76 -2.57 -5.75
N ASN A 35 -10.13 -1.52 -6.27
CA ASN A 35 -8.71 -1.29 -6.05
C ASN A 35 -8.46 -0.68 -4.68
N ARG A 36 -7.33 -1.07 -4.07
CA ARG A 36 -6.85 -0.54 -2.80
C ARG A 36 -5.36 -0.27 -2.91
N CYS A 37 -4.93 0.86 -2.32
CA CYS A 37 -3.50 1.15 -2.23
C CYS A 37 -2.84 0.30 -1.14
N MET A 38 -1.55 0.50 -0.93
CA MET A 38 -0.79 -0.31 0.03
C MET A 38 -1.28 -0.13 1.48
N VAL A 39 -1.75 1.06 1.85
CA VAL A 39 -2.37 1.31 3.15
C VAL A 39 -3.83 0.87 3.14
N GLY A 40 -4.55 1.18 2.06
CA GLY A 40 -5.97 0.83 1.91
C GLY A 40 -6.24 -0.67 2.03
N ALA A 41 -5.27 -1.51 1.65
CA ALA A 41 -5.36 -2.94 1.81
C ALA A 41 -5.49 -3.39 3.28
N PHE A 42 -5.09 -2.51 4.21
CA PHE A 42 -5.16 -2.75 5.66
C PHE A 42 -6.31 -2.00 6.32
N ILE A 43 -7.27 -1.52 5.56
CA ILE A 43 -8.48 -0.87 6.08
C ILE A 43 -9.66 -1.78 5.75
N SER A 44 -10.36 -2.26 6.78
CA SER A 44 -11.55 -3.08 6.56
C SER A 44 -12.69 -2.24 5.98
N ASP A 45 -13.67 -2.92 5.35
CA ASP A 45 -14.82 -2.23 4.78
C ASP A 45 -15.61 -1.46 5.84
N GLU A 46 -15.68 -2.00 7.06
CA GLU A 46 -16.37 -1.36 8.18
C GLU A 46 -15.68 -0.07 8.63
N ASP A 47 -14.37 -0.02 8.52
CA ASP A 47 -13.56 1.10 9.01
C ASP A 47 -13.24 2.15 7.93
N TYR A 48 -13.53 1.84 6.67
CA TYR A 48 -13.26 2.78 5.59
C TYR A 48 -14.22 3.98 5.62
N ASP A 49 -13.65 5.18 5.52
CA ASP A 49 -14.41 6.42 5.44
C ASP A 49 -13.85 7.24 4.27
N GLU A 50 -14.70 7.50 3.26
CA GLU A 50 -14.29 8.25 2.09
C GLU A 50 -13.83 9.68 2.40
N LYS A 51 -14.21 10.22 3.56
CA LYS A 51 -13.76 11.55 4.00
C LYS A 51 -12.27 11.59 4.32
N THR A 52 -11.64 10.42 4.48
CA THR A 52 -10.20 10.33 4.74
C THR A 52 -9.37 10.36 3.47
N GLU A 53 -10.01 10.25 2.31
CA GLU A 53 -9.29 10.35 1.04
C GLU A 53 -8.62 11.72 0.91
N GLY A 54 -7.41 11.71 0.35
CA GLY A 54 -6.61 12.92 0.23
C GLY A 54 -5.81 13.27 1.48
N LYS A 55 -5.97 12.52 2.58
CA LYS A 55 -5.24 12.74 3.83
C LYS A 55 -4.16 11.67 3.98
N GLY A 56 -2.95 12.08 4.35
CA GLY A 56 -1.85 11.17 4.61
C GLY A 56 -2.02 10.40 5.92
N LEU A 57 -1.41 9.22 6.01
CA LEU A 57 -1.48 8.39 7.20
C LEU A 57 -1.00 9.14 8.45
N ALA A 58 0.04 9.96 8.33
CA ALA A 58 0.62 10.67 9.47
C ALA A 58 -0.35 11.65 10.14
N THR A 59 -1.35 12.15 9.40
CA THR A 59 -2.30 13.14 9.90
C THR A 59 -3.72 12.61 10.04
N ALA A 60 -4.03 11.47 9.44
CA ALA A 60 -5.38 10.90 9.46
C ALA A 60 -5.50 9.87 10.59
N HIS A 61 -5.87 10.33 11.79
CA HIS A 61 -5.98 9.44 12.96
C HIS A 61 -6.98 8.31 12.75
N SER A 62 -8.08 8.55 12.02
CA SER A 62 -9.05 7.50 11.72
C SER A 62 -8.46 6.40 10.85
N VAL A 63 -7.59 6.75 9.90
CA VAL A 63 -6.88 5.78 9.07
C VAL A 63 -5.89 4.98 9.92
N GLN A 64 -5.15 5.66 10.79
CA GLN A 64 -4.22 4.98 11.71
C GLN A 64 -4.92 3.94 12.56
N ARG A 65 -6.08 4.30 13.12
CA ARG A 65 -6.87 3.37 13.94
C ARG A 65 -7.43 2.21 13.13
N ALA A 66 -7.89 2.48 11.91
CA ALA A 66 -8.41 1.44 11.02
C ALA A 66 -7.34 0.40 10.71
N VAL A 67 -6.13 0.86 10.37
CA VAL A 67 -4.99 -0.02 10.08
C VAL A 67 -4.60 -0.80 11.35
N ALA A 68 -4.53 -0.13 12.50
CA ALA A 68 -4.19 -0.79 13.76
C ALA A 68 -5.18 -1.91 14.09
N ARG A 69 -6.49 -1.68 13.89
CA ARG A 69 -7.50 -2.71 14.12
C ARG A 69 -7.31 -3.93 13.22
N THR A 70 -6.97 -3.72 11.96
CA THR A 70 -6.69 -4.81 11.04
C THR A 70 -5.54 -5.67 11.52
N LEU A 71 -4.55 -5.06 12.20
CA LEU A 71 -3.43 -5.76 12.81
C LEU A 71 -3.71 -6.25 14.22
N GLU A 72 -4.94 -6.08 14.71
CA GLU A 72 -5.35 -6.45 16.06
C GLU A 72 -4.54 -5.71 17.13
N GLN A 73 -4.26 -4.42 16.89
CA GLN A 73 -3.53 -3.53 17.80
C GLN A 73 -4.40 -2.34 18.15
N GLU A 74 -4.16 -1.75 19.33
CA GLU A 74 -4.84 -0.51 19.72
C GLU A 74 -4.30 0.69 18.96
N VAL A 75 -2.98 0.72 18.75
CA VAL A 75 -2.31 1.79 18.03
C VAL A 75 -1.21 1.21 17.16
N LEU A 76 -0.77 1.99 16.16
CA LEU A 76 0.42 1.66 15.38
C LEU A 76 1.65 2.19 16.11
N SER A 77 2.75 1.42 16.09
CA SER A 77 4.02 1.92 16.57
C SER A 77 4.56 2.99 15.61
N THR A 78 5.50 3.81 16.09
CA THR A 78 6.18 4.78 15.23
C THR A 78 6.85 4.08 14.04
N GLU A 79 7.50 2.95 14.28
CA GLU A 79 8.14 2.17 13.20
C GLU A 79 7.11 1.70 12.18
N GLN A 80 5.97 1.19 12.64
CA GLN A 80 4.90 0.75 11.73
C GLN A 80 4.34 1.92 10.93
N MET A 81 4.14 3.08 11.58
CA MET A 81 3.67 4.29 10.89
C MET A 81 4.62 4.70 9.77
N ASN A 82 5.92 4.72 10.06
CA ASN A 82 6.93 5.04 9.07
C ASN A 82 6.95 4.02 7.94
N PHE A 83 6.80 2.75 8.29
CA PHE A 83 6.77 1.66 7.31
C PHE A 83 5.59 1.78 6.35
N PHE A 84 4.39 2.00 6.87
CA PHE A 84 3.21 2.19 6.03
C PHE A 84 3.32 3.44 5.15
N THR A 85 3.91 4.50 5.68
CA THR A 85 4.16 5.72 4.90
C THR A 85 5.08 5.41 3.72
N ASP A 86 6.16 4.65 3.95
CA ASP A 86 7.09 4.26 2.88
C ASP A 86 6.42 3.35 1.85
N LEU A 87 5.57 2.43 2.30
CA LEU A 87 4.78 1.58 1.38
C LEU A 87 3.84 2.42 0.51
N GLN A 88 3.17 3.39 1.12
CA GLN A 88 2.27 4.27 0.38
C GLN A 88 3.03 5.12 -0.63
N CYS A 89 4.17 5.66 -0.26
CA CYS A 89 5.02 6.41 -1.18
C CYS A 89 5.50 5.53 -2.34
N ALA A 90 5.83 4.27 -2.07
CA ALA A 90 6.23 3.33 -3.13
C ALA A 90 5.12 3.17 -4.18
N HIS A 91 3.86 3.14 -3.74
CA HIS A 91 2.71 3.08 -4.64
C HIS A 91 2.53 4.42 -5.38
N ASP A 92 2.46 5.51 -4.63
CA ASP A 92 2.06 6.81 -5.17
C ASP A 92 3.08 7.36 -6.17
N ASP A 93 4.38 7.12 -5.91
CA ASP A 93 5.45 7.63 -6.76
C ASP A 93 5.39 7.09 -8.19
N VAL A 94 4.84 5.88 -8.37
CA VAL A 94 4.80 5.24 -9.69
C VAL A 94 3.39 5.07 -10.25
N ALA A 95 2.36 5.33 -9.44
CA ALA A 95 0.98 5.13 -9.86
C ALA A 95 0.59 6.04 -11.03
N GLU A 96 0.98 7.31 -10.98
CA GLU A 96 0.68 8.25 -12.05
C GLU A 96 1.42 7.91 -13.33
N ASP A 97 2.69 7.50 -13.22
CA ASP A 97 3.46 7.06 -14.39
C ASP A 97 2.80 5.86 -15.06
N PHE A 98 2.33 4.91 -14.28
CA PHE A 98 1.61 3.75 -14.81
C PHE A 98 0.35 4.18 -15.56
N ARG A 99 -0.44 5.09 -14.97
CA ARG A 99 -1.66 5.59 -15.59
C ARG A 99 -1.37 6.27 -16.93
N ASP A 100 -0.37 7.15 -16.95
CA ASP A 100 -0.05 7.96 -18.12
C ASP A 100 0.58 7.13 -19.24
N GLU A 101 1.35 6.11 -18.89
CA GLU A 101 2.11 5.28 -19.84
C GLU A 101 1.46 3.93 -20.14
N HIS A 102 0.43 3.53 -19.40
CA HIS A 102 -0.17 2.20 -19.49
C HIS A 102 -0.61 1.83 -20.90
N GLN A 103 -1.12 2.81 -21.66
CA GLN A 103 -1.57 2.57 -23.03
C GLN A 103 -0.41 2.32 -23.99
N MET A 104 0.80 2.71 -23.62
CA MET A 104 2.00 2.56 -24.44
C MET A 104 2.86 1.37 -24.02
N HIS A 105 2.67 0.89 -22.79
CA HIS A 105 3.45 -0.20 -22.22
C HIS A 105 2.53 -1.25 -21.64
N GLU A 106 2.67 -2.49 -22.09
CA GLU A 106 1.94 -3.61 -21.52
C GLU A 106 2.62 -4.18 -20.27
N THR A 107 3.45 -3.38 -19.62
CA THR A 107 4.17 -3.80 -18.42
C THR A 107 3.19 -3.98 -17.26
N PRO A 108 3.16 -5.15 -16.62
CA PRO A 108 2.30 -5.37 -15.47
C PRO A 108 2.60 -4.39 -14.33
N TRP A 109 1.56 -3.98 -13.62
CA TRP A 109 1.71 -3.04 -12.51
C TRP A 109 2.75 -3.50 -11.48
N TYR A 110 2.75 -4.80 -11.15
CA TYR A 110 3.70 -5.31 -10.17
C TYR A 110 5.16 -5.10 -10.59
N ASP A 111 5.47 -5.27 -11.87
CA ASP A 111 6.83 -5.07 -12.37
C ASP A 111 7.28 -3.61 -12.24
N ILE A 112 6.32 -2.69 -12.25
CA ILE A 112 6.61 -1.25 -12.09
C ILE A 112 6.87 -0.90 -10.64
N ILE A 113 6.07 -1.44 -9.72
CA ILE A 113 6.21 -1.12 -8.29
C ILE A 113 7.33 -1.93 -7.61
N ARG A 114 7.69 -3.09 -8.14
CA ARG A 114 8.66 -4.01 -7.52
C ARG A 114 9.99 -3.34 -7.11
N PRO A 115 10.65 -2.53 -7.95
CA PRO A 115 11.89 -1.88 -7.53
C PRO A 115 11.71 -0.98 -6.31
N ARG A 116 10.57 -0.35 -6.16
CA ARG A 116 10.26 0.47 -4.99
C ARG A 116 10.06 -0.39 -3.75
N LEU A 117 9.40 -1.54 -3.90
CA LEU A 117 9.23 -2.49 -2.80
C LEU A 117 10.59 -3.05 -2.36
N GLN A 118 11.51 -3.29 -3.29
CA GLN A 118 12.85 -3.73 -2.96
C GLN A 118 13.60 -2.70 -2.12
N LYS A 119 13.42 -1.42 -2.42
CA LYS A 119 14.04 -0.35 -1.63
C LYS A 119 13.46 -0.30 -0.22
N VAL A 120 12.15 -0.48 -0.07
CA VAL A 120 11.51 -0.55 1.26
C VAL A 120 12.07 -1.73 2.04
N ALA A 121 12.13 -2.90 1.41
CA ALA A 121 12.70 -4.09 2.05
C ALA A 121 14.12 -3.84 2.54
N GLY A 122 14.96 -3.23 1.70
CA GLY A 122 16.34 -2.91 2.07
C GLY A 122 16.44 -1.95 3.26
N LYS A 123 15.58 -0.94 3.29
CA LYS A 123 15.56 0.06 4.37
C LYS A 123 15.25 -0.56 5.73
N TYR A 124 14.34 -1.55 5.77
CA TYR A 124 13.88 -2.17 7.01
C TYR A 124 14.47 -3.56 7.24
N HIS A 125 15.45 -3.96 6.45
CA HIS A 125 16.11 -5.27 6.55
C HIS A 125 15.12 -6.44 6.43
N LEU A 126 14.20 -6.31 5.49
CA LEU A 126 13.18 -7.32 5.21
C LEU A 126 13.52 -8.10 3.94
N THR A 127 12.87 -9.25 3.78
CA THR A 127 12.99 -10.08 2.58
C THR A 127 11.77 -9.84 1.69
N LEU A 128 12.01 -9.59 0.40
CA LEU A 128 10.94 -9.49 -0.59
C LEU A 128 10.59 -10.90 -1.07
N ASN A 129 9.47 -11.43 -0.58
CA ASN A 129 8.97 -12.77 -0.91
C ASN A 129 7.88 -12.66 -1.97
N ASP A 130 8.29 -12.38 -3.21
CA ASP A 130 7.34 -12.22 -4.32
C ASP A 130 7.41 -13.37 -5.32
N GLU A 131 8.26 -14.35 -5.08
CA GLU A 131 8.22 -15.57 -5.87
C GLU A 131 6.98 -16.35 -5.50
N ASN A 132 6.10 -16.43 -6.47
CA ASN A 132 4.81 -17.04 -6.23
C ASN A 132 4.94 -18.56 -6.17
N PRO A 133 4.57 -19.19 -5.05
CA PRO A 133 4.61 -20.64 -4.93
C PRO A 133 3.50 -21.35 -5.69
N PHE A 134 2.63 -20.64 -6.34
CA PHE A 134 1.52 -21.26 -7.10
C PHE A 134 1.94 -21.79 -8.43
#